data_2e7d3945c5447923edfe6d0b0ce8eb21
#
_entry.id   2e7d3945c5447923edfe6d0b0ce8eb21
#
_cell.length_a   1.000
_cell.length_b   1.000
_cell.length_c   1.000
_cell.angle_alpha   90.00
_cell.angle_beta   90.00
_cell.angle_gamma   90.00
#
_symmetry.space_group_name_H-M   'P 1'
#
loop_
_entity.id
_entity.type
_entity.pdbx_description
1 polymer ?
#
loop_
_entity_poly.entity_id
_entity_poly.type
_entity_poly.pdbx_seq_one_letter_code
_entity_poly.pdbx_strand_id
1 'polypeptide(L)'
;MDQTEFAARTEALRDRLYRTAWLYLGSEADALEAVDEAVYQALRALGKLRQPEVFETWLTRILINECHRELRRRKRVAGEEALPDTAGPDAYDDLPLKEAIRHLPEDLRAVVILRFFTGYTQAETARALEIPQGTVATRQRRALELLRLELGEEGAR
;
A
#
# COMPACT_ATOMS: atom_id res chain seq x y z
N MET A 1 16.66 12.68 -13.27
CA MET A 1 15.41 12.41 -13.97
C MET A 1 14.71 13.73 -14.23
N ASP A 2 14.34 13.97 -15.47
CA ASP A 2 13.63 15.20 -15.80
C ASP A 2 12.13 14.98 -15.71
N GLN A 3 11.37 16.07 -15.90
CA GLN A 3 9.91 15.99 -15.75
C GLN A 3 9.25 15.12 -16.80
N THR A 4 9.81 15.06 -18.00
CA THR A 4 9.25 14.23 -19.06
C THR A 4 9.38 12.74 -18.71
N GLU A 5 10.55 12.37 -18.23
CA GLU A 5 10.78 10.99 -17.81
C GLU A 5 9.93 10.66 -16.59
N PHE A 6 9.82 11.61 -15.65
CA PHE A 6 8.98 11.42 -14.48
C PHE A 6 7.53 11.12 -14.88
N ALA A 7 6.99 11.92 -15.79
CA ALA A 7 5.61 11.75 -16.21
C ALA A 7 5.39 10.39 -16.88
N ALA A 8 6.31 9.99 -17.74
CA ALA A 8 6.18 8.72 -18.44
C ALA A 8 6.26 7.54 -17.50
N ARG A 9 7.22 7.57 -16.57
CA ARG A 9 7.38 6.47 -15.62
C ARG A 9 6.22 6.41 -14.63
N THR A 10 5.72 7.57 -14.21
CA THR A 10 4.58 7.61 -13.32
C THR A 10 3.33 7.05 -13.98
N GLU A 11 3.12 7.41 -15.25
CA GLU A 11 1.94 6.91 -15.96
C GLU A 11 1.99 5.39 -16.08
N ALA A 12 3.17 4.83 -16.32
CA ALA A 12 3.32 3.39 -16.43
C ALA A 12 3.01 2.68 -15.11
N LEU A 13 3.14 3.37 -13.99
CA LEU A 13 2.92 2.77 -12.66
C LEU A 13 1.53 3.08 -12.10
N ARG A 14 0.75 3.90 -12.78
CA ARG A 14 -0.48 4.43 -12.19
C ARG A 14 -1.45 3.34 -11.74
N ASP A 15 -1.65 2.31 -12.58
CA ASP A 15 -2.58 1.24 -12.22
C ASP A 15 -2.12 0.48 -10.99
N ARG A 16 -0.83 0.21 -10.90
CA ARG A 16 -0.28 -0.50 -9.74
C ARG A 16 -0.41 0.35 -8.48
N LEU A 17 -0.13 1.64 -8.60
CA LEU A 17 -0.27 2.54 -7.46
C LEU A 17 -1.73 2.63 -7.01
N TYR A 18 -2.63 2.72 -7.96
CA TYR A 18 -4.05 2.80 -7.62
C TYR A 18 -4.52 1.53 -6.88
N ARG A 19 -4.16 0.36 -7.38
CA ARG A 19 -4.58 -0.88 -6.71
C ARG A 19 -4.01 -1.00 -5.31
N THR A 20 -2.76 -0.57 -5.14
CA THR A 20 -2.14 -0.57 -3.83
C THR A 20 -2.90 0.35 -2.88
N ALA A 21 -3.21 1.57 -3.32
CA ALA A 21 -3.95 2.52 -2.50
C ALA A 21 -5.35 2.01 -2.19
N TRP A 22 -5.98 1.36 -3.15
CA TRP A 22 -7.33 0.84 -2.93
C TRP A 22 -7.36 -0.21 -1.83
N LEU A 23 -6.34 -1.06 -1.77
CA LEU A 23 -6.27 -2.06 -0.71
C LEU A 23 -6.16 -1.43 0.67
N TYR A 24 -5.52 -0.26 0.75
CA TYR A 24 -5.45 0.46 2.01
C TYR A 24 -6.75 1.17 2.35
N LEU A 25 -7.35 1.82 1.36
CA LEU A 25 -8.39 2.81 1.63
C LEU A 25 -9.79 2.31 1.36
N GLY A 26 -9.94 1.30 0.49
CA GLY A 26 -11.23 0.67 0.24
C GLY A 26 -12.25 1.56 -0.46
N SER A 27 -11.81 2.68 -1.01
CA SER A 27 -12.67 3.63 -1.68
C SER A 27 -11.98 4.08 -2.96
N GLU A 28 -12.69 4.02 -4.07
CA GLU A 28 -12.13 4.44 -5.35
C GLU A 28 -11.70 5.90 -5.31
N ALA A 29 -12.58 6.77 -4.81
CA ALA A 29 -12.28 8.19 -4.78
C ALA A 29 -11.07 8.49 -3.90
N ASP A 30 -11.00 7.86 -2.74
CA ASP A 30 -9.88 8.10 -1.83
C ASP A 30 -8.58 7.53 -2.38
N ALA A 31 -8.65 6.39 -3.07
CA ALA A 31 -7.45 5.81 -3.67
C ALA A 31 -6.90 6.71 -4.78
N LEU A 32 -7.79 7.23 -5.63
CA LEU A 32 -7.36 8.15 -6.69
C LEU A 32 -6.74 9.40 -6.10
N GLU A 33 -7.36 9.93 -5.06
CA GLU A 33 -6.84 11.13 -4.41
C GLU A 33 -5.48 10.89 -3.78
N ALA A 34 -5.30 9.73 -3.14
CA ALA A 34 -4.01 9.40 -2.54
C ALA A 34 -2.92 9.27 -3.60
N VAL A 35 -3.24 8.65 -4.73
CA VAL A 35 -2.27 8.53 -5.82
C VAL A 35 -1.91 9.91 -6.35
N ASP A 36 -2.91 10.75 -6.58
CA ASP A 36 -2.64 12.10 -7.08
C ASP A 36 -1.77 12.90 -6.11
N GLU A 37 -2.07 12.80 -4.82
CA GLU A 37 -1.27 13.51 -3.83
C GLU A 37 0.16 12.97 -3.78
N ALA A 38 0.31 11.64 -3.85
CA ALA A 38 1.64 11.04 -3.83
C ALA A 38 2.46 11.47 -5.04
N VAL A 39 1.83 11.49 -6.21
CA VAL A 39 2.52 11.93 -7.43
C VAL A 39 2.93 13.38 -7.32
N TYR A 40 2.06 14.22 -6.78
CA TYR A 40 2.39 15.62 -6.59
C TYR A 40 3.58 15.80 -5.65
N GLN A 41 3.57 15.08 -4.52
CA GLN A 41 4.68 15.14 -3.58
C GLN A 41 5.97 14.63 -4.20
N ALA A 42 5.87 13.57 -4.99
CA ALA A 42 7.05 13.02 -5.66
C ALA A 42 7.64 14.02 -6.65
N LEU A 43 6.78 14.71 -7.40
CA LEU A 43 7.27 15.70 -8.34
C LEU A 43 8.00 16.82 -7.61
N ARG A 44 7.44 17.26 -6.49
CA ARG A 44 8.10 18.31 -5.71
C ARG A 44 9.42 17.86 -5.12
N ALA A 45 9.54 16.57 -4.81
CA ALA A 45 10.74 16.03 -4.18
C ALA A 45 11.68 15.37 -5.19
N LEU A 46 11.41 15.53 -6.48
CA LEU A 46 12.17 14.83 -7.52
C LEU A 46 13.66 15.09 -7.44
N GLY A 47 14.05 16.28 -7.05
CA GLY A 47 15.45 16.62 -6.91
C GLY A 47 16.18 15.82 -5.83
N LYS A 48 15.43 15.22 -4.91
CA LYS A 48 16.03 14.43 -3.84
C LYS A 48 16.28 12.97 -4.26
N LEU A 49 15.71 12.56 -5.39
CA LEU A 49 15.92 11.21 -5.89
C LEU A 49 17.29 11.14 -6.54
N ARG A 50 18.19 10.37 -5.95
CA ARG A 50 19.56 10.29 -6.45
C ARG A 50 19.77 9.16 -7.43
N GLN A 51 18.97 8.09 -7.31
CA GLN A 51 19.12 6.90 -8.14
C GLN A 51 17.83 6.62 -8.87
N PRO A 52 17.77 6.92 -10.17
CA PRO A 52 16.53 6.67 -10.93
C PRO A 52 16.05 5.23 -10.90
N GLU A 53 16.97 4.28 -10.68
CA GLU A 53 16.59 2.87 -10.67
C GLU A 53 15.74 2.49 -9.47
N VAL A 54 15.70 3.31 -8.42
CA VAL A 54 14.81 3.05 -7.29
C VAL A 54 13.56 3.93 -7.31
N PHE A 55 13.27 4.51 -8.47
CA PHE A 55 12.13 5.43 -8.58
C PHE A 55 10.81 4.79 -8.15
N GLU A 56 10.55 3.57 -8.60
CA GLU A 56 9.26 2.95 -8.29
C GLU A 56 9.08 2.73 -6.78
N THR A 57 10.09 2.17 -6.11
CA THR A 57 9.94 1.93 -4.67
C THR A 57 9.92 3.25 -3.90
N TRP A 58 10.62 4.26 -4.40
CA TRP A 58 10.60 5.58 -3.78
C TRP A 58 9.20 6.21 -3.87
N LEU A 59 8.59 6.13 -5.05
CA LEU A 59 7.23 6.67 -5.24
C LEU A 59 6.21 5.88 -4.43
N THR A 60 6.35 4.56 -4.41
CA THR A 60 5.47 3.70 -3.63
C THR A 60 5.52 4.04 -2.16
N ARG A 61 6.71 4.36 -1.65
CA ARG A 61 6.83 4.75 -0.25
C ARG A 61 6.04 6.02 0.04
N ILE A 62 6.13 6.99 -0.87
CA ILE A 62 5.37 8.23 -0.71
C ILE A 62 3.87 7.91 -0.68
N LEU A 63 3.43 7.03 -1.57
CA LEU A 63 2.03 6.63 -1.61
C LEU A 63 1.59 5.96 -0.31
N ILE A 64 2.40 5.04 0.20
CA ILE A 64 2.05 4.33 1.42
C ILE A 64 1.93 5.31 2.59
N ASN A 65 2.84 6.28 2.66
CA ASN A 65 2.77 7.29 3.69
C ASN A 65 1.47 8.09 3.60
N GLU A 66 1.02 8.39 2.37
CA GLU A 66 -0.25 9.09 2.18
C GLU A 66 -1.43 8.22 2.64
N CYS A 67 -1.40 6.95 2.29
CA CYS A 67 -2.47 6.04 2.70
C CYS A 67 -2.55 5.94 4.23
N HIS A 68 -1.40 5.82 4.88
CA HIS A 68 -1.39 5.74 6.34
C HIS A 68 -1.88 7.04 6.96
N ARG A 69 -1.52 8.18 6.37
CA ARG A 69 -1.99 9.47 6.87
C ARG A 69 -3.51 9.56 6.76
N GLU A 70 -4.07 9.11 5.64
CA GLU A 70 -5.51 9.14 5.47
C GLU A 70 -6.23 8.23 6.46
N LEU A 71 -5.67 7.04 6.71
CA LEU A 71 -6.28 6.12 7.66
C LEU A 71 -6.26 6.68 9.07
N ARG A 72 -5.17 7.36 9.44
CA ARG A 72 -5.10 8.01 10.76
C ARG A 72 -6.09 9.16 10.85
N ARG A 73 -6.26 9.91 9.76
CA ARG A 73 -7.24 11.00 9.72
C ARG A 73 -8.65 10.46 9.94
N ARG A 74 -8.99 9.35 9.29
CA ARG A 74 -10.31 8.74 9.45
C ARG A 74 -10.56 8.36 10.90
N LYS A 75 -9.56 7.79 11.55
CA LYS A 75 -9.69 7.41 12.95
C LYS A 75 -9.98 8.62 13.84
N ARG A 76 -9.29 9.72 13.60
CA ARG A 76 -9.48 10.93 14.41
C ARG A 76 -10.86 11.52 14.23
N VAL A 77 -11.37 11.47 12.99
CA VAL A 77 -12.63 12.16 12.67
C VAL A 77 -13.84 11.33 13.04
N ALA A 78 -13.81 10.03 12.73
CA ALA A 78 -15.01 9.20 12.83
C ALA A 78 -14.90 8.09 13.87
N GLY A 79 -13.78 8.00 14.56
CA GLY A 79 -13.56 6.93 15.49
C GLY A 79 -13.19 5.64 14.78
N GLU A 80 -13.20 4.55 15.54
CA GLU A 80 -12.69 3.29 15.02
C GLU A 80 -13.71 2.50 14.23
N GLU A 81 -14.96 2.91 14.27
CA GLU A 81 -15.99 2.22 13.51
C GLU A 81 -16.05 2.65 12.07
N ALA A 82 -15.30 3.68 11.69
CA ALA A 82 -15.33 4.15 10.31
C ALA A 82 -14.58 3.18 9.43
N LEU A 83 -15.31 2.34 8.75
CA LEU A 83 -14.72 1.37 7.84
C LEU A 83 -14.83 1.87 6.41
N PRO A 84 -13.80 1.61 5.60
CA PRO A 84 -13.87 2.02 4.20
C PRO A 84 -14.98 1.30 3.45
N ASP A 85 -15.46 1.97 2.41
CA ASP A 85 -16.39 1.37 1.47
C ASP A 85 -15.63 0.27 0.73
N THR A 86 -16.22 -0.92 0.68
CA THR A 86 -15.56 -2.06 0.06
C THR A 86 -15.93 -2.25 -1.41
N ALA A 87 -16.76 -1.37 -1.95
CA ALA A 87 -17.19 -1.49 -3.34
C ALA A 87 -16.08 -1.02 -4.26
N GLY A 88 -15.30 -1.93 -4.78
CA GLY A 88 -14.23 -1.62 -5.71
C GLY A 88 -14.19 -2.62 -6.83
N PRO A 89 -13.23 -2.45 -7.75
CA PRO A 89 -13.16 -3.33 -8.92
C PRO A 89 -13.07 -4.80 -8.57
N ASP A 90 -12.41 -5.11 -7.47
CA ASP A 90 -12.22 -6.51 -7.04
C ASP A 90 -13.06 -6.85 -5.84
N ALA A 91 -14.19 -6.16 -5.66
CA ALA A 91 -14.97 -6.33 -4.45
C ALA A 91 -15.57 -7.71 -4.29
N TYR A 92 -15.77 -8.41 -5.38
CA TYR A 92 -16.35 -9.75 -5.32
C TYR A 92 -15.40 -10.79 -4.79
N ASP A 93 -14.11 -10.57 -5.05
CA ASP A 93 -13.11 -11.60 -4.79
C ASP A 93 -12.54 -11.41 -3.40
N ASP A 94 -12.48 -12.51 -2.66
CA ASP A 94 -11.75 -12.52 -1.40
C ASP A 94 -12.08 -11.36 -0.47
N LEU A 95 -13.36 -11.01 -0.38
CA LEU A 95 -13.78 -9.95 0.52
C LEU A 95 -13.34 -10.21 1.96
N PRO A 96 -13.48 -11.45 2.48
CA PRO A 96 -12.97 -11.72 3.83
C PRO A 96 -11.47 -11.50 3.95
N LEU A 97 -10.69 -11.83 2.91
CA LEU A 97 -9.25 -11.62 2.95
C LEU A 97 -8.93 -10.12 2.97
N LYS A 98 -9.60 -9.34 2.14
CA LYS A 98 -9.37 -7.90 2.10
C LYS A 98 -9.71 -7.26 3.44
N GLU A 99 -10.78 -7.73 4.07
CA GLU A 99 -11.15 -7.24 5.38
C GLU A 99 -10.12 -7.61 6.44
N ALA A 100 -9.63 -8.85 6.38
CA ALA A 100 -8.60 -9.29 7.31
C ALA A 100 -7.33 -8.48 7.16
N ILE A 101 -6.97 -8.12 5.93
CA ILE A 101 -5.80 -7.29 5.70
C ILE A 101 -5.99 -5.93 6.33
N ARG A 102 -7.18 -5.36 6.25
CA ARG A 102 -7.45 -4.06 6.87
C ARG A 102 -7.36 -4.09 8.37
N HIS A 103 -7.56 -5.26 8.99
CA HIS A 103 -7.46 -5.41 10.44
C HIS A 103 -6.02 -5.58 10.91
N LEU A 104 -5.08 -5.82 10.02
CA LEU A 104 -3.69 -5.96 10.40
C LEU A 104 -3.13 -4.65 10.94
N PRO A 105 -2.20 -4.74 11.89
CA PRO A 105 -1.45 -3.54 12.27
C PRO A 105 -0.78 -2.91 11.05
N GLU A 106 -0.60 -1.61 11.11
CA GLU A 106 -0.16 -0.82 9.96
C GLU A 106 1.14 -1.36 9.33
N ASP A 107 2.11 -1.72 10.17
CA ASP A 107 3.39 -2.18 9.65
C ASP A 107 3.29 -3.56 9.00
N LEU A 108 2.41 -4.40 9.49
CA LEU A 108 2.20 -5.72 8.89
C LEU A 108 1.40 -5.62 7.61
N ARG A 109 0.42 -4.73 7.60
CA ARG A 109 -0.41 -4.51 6.41
C ARG A 109 0.44 -4.08 5.22
N ALA A 110 1.38 -3.16 5.46
CA ALA A 110 2.25 -2.68 4.39
C ALA A 110 3.03 -3.82 3.75
N VAL A 111 3.58 -4.70 4.57
CA VAL A 111 4.36 -5.83 4.04
C VAL A 111 3.49 -6.76 3.21
N VAL A 112 2.29 -7.08 3.71
CA VAL A 112 1.41 -7.99 2.97
C VAL A 112 1.00 -7.39 1.63
N ILE A 113 0.62 -6.13 1.63
CA ILE A 113 0.17 -5.50 0.39
C ILE A 113 1.29 -5.47 -0.63
N LEU A 114 2.49 -5.05 -0.24
CA LEU A 114 3.58 -4.95 -1.19
C LEU A 114 4.05 -6.31 -1.68
N ARG A 115 4.12 -7.30 -0.79
CA ARG A 115 4.61 -8.62 -1.16
C ARG A 115 3.63 -9.40 -2.04
N PHE A 116 2.35 -9.35 -1.70
CA PHE A 116 1.41 -10.28 -2.31
C PHE A 116 0.44 -9.65 -3.29
N PHE A 117 0.29 -8.36 -3.27
CA PHE A 117 -0.62 -7.68 -4.19
C PHE A 117 0.12 -6.76 -5.15
N THR A 118 1.06 -5.97 -4.65
CA THR A 118 1.89 -5.14 -5.51
C THR A 118 2.92 -5.99 -6.25
N GLY A 119 3.30 -7.13 -5.68
CA GLY A 119 4.20 -8.05 -6.35
C GLY A 119 5.67 -7.79 -6.11
N TYR A 120 6.01 -7.08 -5.06
CA TYR A 120 7.40 -6.79 -4.75
C TYR A 120 8.10 -7.98 -4.11
N THR A 121 9.38 -8.10 -4.38
CA THR A 121 10.23 -9.05 -3.66
C THR A 121 10.44 -8.53 -2.23
N GLN A 122 11.03 -9.38 -1.38
CA GLN A 122 11.37 -8.93 -0.03
C GLN A 122 12.35 -7.77 -0.07
N ALA A 123 13.30 -7.80 -1.00
CA ALA A 123 14.27 -6.71 -1.12
C ALA A 123 13.60 -5.41 -1.55
N GLU A 124 12.70 -5.50 -2.53
CA GLU A 124 11.97 -4.32 -2.99
C GLU A 124 11.06 -3.77 -1.90
N THR A 125 10.41 -4.66 -1.15
CA THR A 125 9.56 -4.25 -0.05
C THR A 125 10.38 -3.53 1.03
N ALA A 126 11.55 -4.08 1.34
CA ALA A 126 12.44 -3.46 2.33
C ALA A 126 12.84 -2.07 1.88
N ARG A 127 13.14 -1.91 0.60
CA ARG A 127 13.51 -0.60 0.07
C ARG A 127 12.34 0.38 0.15
N ALA A 128 11.16 -0.07 -0.25
CA ALA A 128 9.99 0.82 -0.25
C ALA A 128 9.63 1.26 1.16
N LEU A 129 9.78 0.39 2.13
CA LEU A 129 9.41 0.70 3.52
C LEU A 129 10.58 1.24 4.34
N GLU A 130 11.79 1.22 3.79
CA GLU A 130 13.01 1.66 4.46
C GLU A 130 13.26 0.90 5.75
N ILE A 131 13.15 -0.43 5.64
CA ILE A 131 13.42 -1.32 6.77
C ILE A 131 14.36 -2.41 6.29
N PRO A 132 15.06 -3.09 7.20
CA PRO A 132 15.92 -4.21 6.80
C PRO A 132 15.11 -5.34 6.21
N GLN A 133 15.72 -6.08 5.29
CA GLN A 133 15.05 -7.19 4.64
C GLN A 133 14.64 -8.27 5.66
N GLY A 134 15.46 -8.50 6.67
CA GLY A 134 15.10 -9.44 7.72
C GLY A 134 13.85 -9.03 8.46
N THR A 135 13.63 -7.73 8.60
CA THR A 135 12.41 -7.22 9.23
C THR A 135 11.20 -7.52 8.34
N VAL A 136 11.37 -7.40 7.01
CA VAL A 136 10.28 -7.77 6.10
C VAL A 136 9.91 -9.24 6.30
N ALA A 137 10.91 -10.12 6.36
CA ALA A 137 10.64 -11.54 6.53
C ALA A 137 9.90 -11.84 7.83
N THR A 138 10.33 -11.19 8.92
CA THR A 138 9.70 -11.39 10.21
C THR A 138 8.25 -10.88 10.21
N ARG A 139 8.04 -9.69 9.67
CA ARG A 139 6.71 -9.12 9.61
C ARG A 139 5.80 -9.90 8.68
N GLN A 140 6.34 -10.41 7.58
CA GLN A 140 5.57 -11.24 6.66
C GLN A 140 5.06 -12.49 7.37
N ARG A 141 5.93 -13.16 8.12
CA ARG A 141 5.54 -14.35 8.85
C ARG A 141 4.46 -14.03 9.88
N ARG A 142 4.66 -12.95 10.63
CA ARG A 142 3.69 -12.56 11.65
C ARG A 142 2.35 -12.21 11.03
N ALA A 143 2.38 -11.48 9.91
CA ALA A 143 1.15 -11.09 9.23
C ALA A 143 0.37 -12.32 8.75
N LEU A 144 1.07 -13.30 8.17
CA LEU A 144 0.42 -14.50 7.71
C LEU A 144 -0.19 -15.28 8.84
N GLU A 145 0.46 -15.30 10.02
CA GLU A 145 -0.12 -15.93 11.18
C GLU A 145 -1.44 -15.27 11.58
N LEU A 146 -1.44 -13.95 11.62
CA LEU A 146 -2.64 -13.22 12.01
C LEU A 146 -3.76 -13.39 10.98
N LEU A 147 -3.42 -13.38 9.70
CA LEU A 147 -4.42 -13.60 8.66
C LEU A 147 -5.03 -14.99 8.78
N ARG A 148 -4.20 -15.99 9.05
CA ARG A 148 -4.70 -17.34 9.22
C ARG A 148 -5.65 -17.43 10.41
N LEU A 149 -5.33 -16.75 11.49
CA LEU A 149 -6.18 -16.74 12.67
C LEU A 149 -7.52 -16.06 12.39
N GLU A 150 -7.49 -14.93 11.73
CA GLU A 150 -8.73 -14.20 11.47
C GLU A 150 -9.62 -14.93 10.48
N LEU A 151 -9.02 -15.50 9.42
CA LEU A 151 -9.80 -16.25 8.44
C LEU A 151 -10.27 -17.59 9.00
N GLY A 152 -9.65 -18.03 10.08
CA GLY A 152 -10.06 -19.21 10.79
C GLY A 152 -9.89 -20.47 9.99
N GLU A 153 -10.58 -21.50 10.44
CA GLU A 153 -10.53 -22.80 9.77
C GLU A 153 -11.05 -22.70 8.35
N GLU A 154 -12.00 -21.80 8.12
CA GLU A 154 -12.55 -21.62 6.79
C GLU A 154 -11.52 -21.12 5.82
N GLY A 155 -10.74 -20.14 6.24
CA GLY A 155 -9.71 -19.59 5.38
C GLY A 155 -8.59 -20.55 5.12
N ALA A 156 -8.36 -21.48 6.02
CA ALA A 156 -7.27 -22.44 5.90
C ALA A 156 -7.60 -23.57 4.94
N ARG A 157 -8.84 -23.70 4.57
CA ARG A 157 -9.26 -24.75 3.65
C ARG A 157 -9.43 -24.23 2.26
#